data_f761ed2aa3352f63037d45f1e44b58ea
#
_entry.id   f761ed2aa3352f63037d45f1e44b58ea
#
_cell.length_a   1.000
_cell.length_b   1.000
_cell.length_c   1.000
_cell.angle_alpha   90.00
_cell.angle_beta   90.00
_cell.angle_gamma   90.00
#
_symmetry.space_group_name_H-M   'P 1'
#
loop_
_entity.id
_entity.type
_entity.pdbx_description
1 polymer ?
#
loop_
_entity_poly.entity_id
_entity_poly.type
_entity_poly.pdbx_seq_one_letter_code
_entity_poly.pdbx_strand_id
1 'polypeptide(L)'
;MRSESVILHDKVAFSAMARAGALAADVLDMITNHVTAGVTTEELDRICHNYITAAGAIPAPLNYKGFPKSTCISLNHVVCHGIPGPRKLVDGDVLNIDVTVILDGWYGDTSRMYWVGEPSIKAQNLTRVTY
;
A
#
# COMPACT_ATOMS: atom_id res chain seq x y z
N MET A 1 -19.38 -35.25 -4.08
CA MET A 1 -18.57 -34.77 -5.23
C MET A 1 -18.61 -33.29 -5.41
N ARG A 2 -19.80 -32.70 -5.47
CA ARG A 2 -19.92 -31.25 -5.53
C ARG A 2 -19.26 -30.56 -4.34
N SER A 3 -19.37 -31.11 -3.14
CA SER A 3 -18.77 -30.55 -1.93
C SER A 3 -17.25 -30.63 -1.93
N GLU A 4 -16.67 -31.69 -2.47
CA GLU A 4 -15.21 -31.79 -2.58
C GLU A 4 -14.62 -30.75 -3.51
N SER A 5 -15.25 -30.51 -4.67
CA SER A 5 -14.81 -29.49 -5.62
C SER A 5 -14.86 -28.10 -4.98
N VAL A 6 -15.91 -27.79 -4.25
CA VAL A 6 -16.06 -26.51 -3.56
C VAL A 6 -14.97 -26.34 -2.50
N ILE A 7 -14.71 -27.36 -1.71
CA ILE A 7 -13.68 -27.29 -0.66
C ILE A 7 -12.30 -27.06 -1.26
N LEU A 8 -11.95 -27.77 -2.33
CA LEU A 8 -10.66 -27.60 -3.02
C LEU A 8 -10.53 -26.21 -3.60
N HIS A 9 -11.59 -25.71 -4.23
CA HIS A 9 -11.59 -24.37 -4.80
C HIS A 9 -11.40 -23.31 -3.71
N ASP A 10 -12.08 -23.46 -2.57
CA ASP A 10 -11.96 -22.51 -1.46
C ASP A 10 -10.55 -22.50 -0.88
N LYS A 11 -9.90 -23.65 -0.76
CA LYS A 11 -8.52 -23.72 -0.27
C LYS A 11 -7.55 -23.06 -1.23
N VAL A 12 -7.71 -23.28 -2.53
CA VAL A 12 -6.86 -22.65 -3.56
C VAL A 12 -7.07 -21.13 -3.55
N ALA A 13 -8.32 -20.69 -3.51
CA ALA A 13 -8.66 -19.27 -3.47
C ALA A 13 -8.08 -18.60 -2.22
N PHE A 14 -8.24 -19.23 -1.06
CA PHE A 14 -7.72 -18.71 0.21
C PHE A 14 -6.20 -18.56 0.16
N SER A 15 -5.51 -19.59 -0.34
CA SER A 15 -4.05 -19.55 -0.47
C SER A 15 -3.58 -18.44 -1.43
N ALA A 16 -4.28 -18.28 -2.56
CA ALA A 16 -3.94 -17.23 -3.54
C ALA A 16 -4.17 -15.83 -2.96
N MET A 17 -5.27 -15.63 -2.26
CA MET A 17 -5.56 -14.36 -1.57
C MET A 17 -4.52 -14.06 -0.49
N ALA A 18 -4.10 -15.09 0.25
CA ALA A 18 -3.06 -14.93 1.27
C ALA A 18 -1.72 -14.50 0.66
N ARG A 19 -1.36 -15.03 -0.50
CA ARG A 19 -0.13 -14.62 -1.21
C ARG A 19 -0.21 -13.17 -1.68
N ALA A 20 -1.35 -12.77 -2.23
CA ALA A 20 -1.55 -11.38 -2.67
C ALA A 20 -1.49 -10.42 -1.48
N GLY A 21 -2.14 -10.78 -0.36
CA GLY A 21 -2.09 -9.98 0.86
C GLY A 21 -0.69 -9.89 1.45
N ALA A 22 0.05 -11.00 1.45
CA ALA A 22 1.43 -11.02 1.92
C ALA A 22 2.33 -10.11 1.08
N LEU A 23 2.15 -10.10 -0.24
CA LEU A 23 2.91 -9.22 -1.11
C LEU A 23 2.60 -7.75 -0.80
N ALA A 24 1.33 -7.40 -0.63
CA ALA A 24 0.94 -6.03 -0.28
C ALA A 24 1.60 -5.60 1.04
N ALA A 25 1.62 -6.47 2.04
CA ALA A 25 2.29 -6.20 3.31
C ALA A 25 3.80 -6.04 3.13
N ASP A 26 4.42 -6.86 2.29
CA ASP A 26 5.86 -6.77 1.99
C ASP A 26 6.21 -5.42 1.35
N VAL A 27 5.35 -4.91 0.48
CA VAL A 27 5.54 -3.59 -0.13
C VAL A 27 5.60 -2.51 0.96
N LEU A 28 4.68 -2.57 1.93
CA LEU A 28 4.66 -1.61 3.03
C LEU A 28 5.88 -1.74 3.93
N ASP A 29 6.33 -2.96 4.21
CA ASP A 29 7.55 -3.18 4.99
C ASP A 29 8.77 -2.62 4.25
N MET A 30 8.86 -2.86 2.96
CA MET A 30 9.95 -2.37 2.13
C MET A 30 9.99 -0.85 2.09
N ILE A 31 8.85 -0.19 1.88
CA ILE A 31 8.80 1.26 1.73
C ILE A 31 9.09 2.00 3.03
N THR A 32 8.95 1.33 4.17
CA THR A 32 9.17 1.95 5.50
C THR A 32 10.52 2.67 5.56
N ASN A 33 11.57 2.08 5.01
CA ASN A 33 12.92 2.65 5.07
C ASN A 33 13.11 3.83 4.12
N HIS A 34 12.16 4.08 3.22
CA HIS A 34 12.23 5.17 2.25
C HIS A 34 11.39 6.38 2.67
N VAL A 35 10.58 6.25 3.72
CA VAL A 35 9.74 7.34 4.22
C VAL A 35 10.58 8.26 5.09
N THR A 36 11.21 9.25 4.45
CA THR A 36 12.13 10.18 5.11
C THR A 36 11.88 11.59 4.59
N ALA A 37 12.33 12.58 5.36
CA ALA A 37 12.25 13.98 4.93
C ALA A 37 13.02 14.18 3.63
N GLY A 38 12.43 14.92 2.71
CA GLY A 38 13.03 15.24 1.40
C GLY A 38 12.62 14.30 0.27
N VAL A 39 12.06 13.12 0.56
CA VAL A 39 11.55 12.24 -0.48
C VAL A 39 10.18 12.77 -0.95
N THR A 40 9.88 12.60 -2.24
CA THR A 40 8.56 12.94 -2.76
C THR A 40 7.62 11.75 -2.68
N THR A 41 6.31 12.00 -2.62
CA THR A 41 5.34 10.91 -2.65
C THR A 41 5.38 10.18 -3.98
N GLU A 42 5.69 10.89 -5.06
CA GLU A 42 5.90 10.31 -6.38
C GLU A 42 7.06 9.33 -6.40
N GLU A 43 8.15 9.64 -5.72
CA GLU A 43 9.31 8.74 -5.59
C GLU A 43 8.94 7.47 -4.81
N LEU A 44 8.19 7.62 -3.72
CA LEU A 44 7.67 6.47 -2.97
C LEU A 44 6.80 5.59 -3.85
N ASP A 45 5.95 6.19 -4.67
CA ASP A 45 5.11 5.45 -5.60
C ASP A 45 5.95 4.67 -6.61
N ARG A 46 6.99 5.31 -7.16
CA ARG A 46 7.88 4.66 -8.13
C ARG A 46 8.58 3.44 -7.52
N ILE A 47 9.04 3.57 -6.28
CA ILE A 47 9.70 2.47 -5.58
C ILE A 47 8.71 1.32 -5.35
N CYS A 48 7.49 1.62 -4.92
CA CYS A 48 6.43 0.62 -4.76
C CYS A 48 6.08 -0.06 -6.07
N HIS A 49 5.93 0.73 -7.14
CA HIS A 49 5.63 0.21 -8.48
C HIS A 49 6.68 -0.80 -8.92
N ASN A 50 7.95 -0.44 -8.79
CA ASN A 50 9.05 -1.31 -9.21
C ASN A 50 9.08 -2.60 -8.40
N TYR A 51 8.82 -2.52 -7.10
CA TYR A 51 8.79 -3.70 -6.24
C TYR A 51 7.65 -4.65 -6.62
N ILE A 52 6.46 -4.09 -6.85
CA ILE A 52 5.27 -4.87 -7.19
C ILE A 52 5.47 -5.57 -8.54
N THR A 53 5.94 -4.84 -9.54
CA THR A 53 6.14 -5.41 -10.88
C THR A 53 7.27 -6.43 -10.90
N ALA A 54 8.33 -6.22 -10.13
CA ALA A 54 9.43 -7.17 -10.00
C ALA A 54 8.97 -8.49 -9.35
N ALA A 55 7.94 -8.45 -8.53
CA ALA A 55 7.36 -9.64 -7.92
C ALA A 55 6.38 -10.37 -8.85
N GLY A 56 6.17 -9.86 -10.05
CA GLY A 56 5.26 -10.47 -11.02
C GLY A 56 3.79 -10.10 -10.81
N ALA A 57 3.53 -9.07 -10.00
CA ALA A 57 2.18 -8.61 -9.71
C ALA A 57 1.85 -7.31 -10.45
N ILE A 58 0.60 -6.90 -10.41
CA ILE A 58 0.11 -5.70 -11.04
C ILE A 58 -0.34 -4.72 -9.95
N PRO A 59 0.12 -3.46 -9.95
CA PRO A 59 -0.42 -2.45 -9.05
C PRO A 59 -1.84 -2.08 -9.48
N ALA A 60 -2.82 -2.41 -8.65
CA ALA A 60 -4.23 -2.30 -9.00
C ALA A 60 -4.73 -0.87 -9.28
N PRO A 61 -4.27 0.19 -8.56
CA PRO A 61 -4.74 1.54 -8.84
C PRO A 61 -4.34 2.08 -10.22
N LEU A 62 -3.18 1.61 -10.74
CA LEU A 62 -2.64 2.14 -11.99
C LEU A 62 -3.63 1.89 -13.13
N ASN A 63 -4.01 2.97 -13.81
CA ASN A 63 -4.95 2.98 -14.92
C ASN A 63 -6.39 2.62 -14.54
N TYR A 64 -6.70 2.40 -13.27
CA TYR A 64 -8.08 2.18 -12.86
C TYR A 64 -8.83 3.50 -12.94
N LYS A 65 -9.82 3.57 -13.82
CA LYS A 65 -10.60 4.80 -14.10
C LYS A 65 -9.71 6.02 -14.32
N GLY A 66 -8.57 5.83 -14.98
CA GLY A 66 -7.63 6.90 -15.28
C GLY A 66 -6.70 7.29 -14.14
N PHE A 67 -6.66 6.52 -13.05
CA PHE A 67 -5.73 6.81 -11.94
C PHE A 67 -4.29 6.65 -12.44
N PRO A 68 -3.42 7.69 -12.28
CA PRO A 68 -2.12 7.70 -12.95
C PRO A 68 -0.98 7.06 -12.18
N LYS A 69 -1.22 6.57 -10.97
CA LYS A 69 -0.17 6.06 -10.09
C LYS A 69 -0.50 4.67 -9.55
N SER A 70 0.50 4.01 -8.98
CA SER A 70 0.41 2.61 -8.52
C SER A 70 -0.08 2.48 -7.08
N THR A 71 -0.02 3.55 -6.30
CA THR A 71 -0.42 3.57 -4.90
C THR A 71 -1.27 4.81 -4.61
N CYS A 72 -1.97 4.77 -3.48
CA CYS A 72 -2.66 5.95 -2.95
C CYS A 72 -1.89 6.41 -1.71
N ILE A 73 -1.40 7.64 -1.72
CA ILE A 73 -0.64 8.23 -0.61
C ILE A 73 -1.36 9.48 -0.15
N SER A 74 -1.93 9.41 1.05
CA SER A 74 -2.69 10.53 1.64
C SER A 74 -1.86 11.17 2.74
N LEU A 75 -1.65 12.48 2.62
CA LEU A 75 -0.83 13.25 3.55
C LEU A 75 -1.70 14.02 4.54
N ASN A 76 -1.36 13.90 5.81
CA ASN A 76 -1.95 14.69 6.90
C ASN A 76 -3.48 14.66 6.90
N HIS A 77 -4.13 15.73 6.42
CA HIS A 77 -5.58 15.87 6.43
C HIS A 77 -6.27 15.44 5.13
N VAL A 78 -5.51 14.99 4.15
CA VAL A 78 -6.10 14.48 2.90
C VAL A 78 -6.70 13.11 3.18
N VAL A 79 -8.01 12.99 2.97
CA VAL A 79 -8.74 11.75 3.20
C VAL A 79 -8.91 11.03 1.87
N CYS A 80 -8.46 9.79 1.81
CA CYS A 80 -8.58 8.83 0.71
C CYS A 80 -8.14 9.34 -0.67
N HIS A 81 -7.69 8.41 -1.49
CA HIS A 81 -7.32 8.60 -2.91
C HIS A 81 -6.29 9.70 -3.20
N GLY A 82 -5.37 9.94 -2.25
CA GLY A 82 -4.25 10.85 -2.50
C GLY A 82 -3.41 10.38 -3.67
N ILE A 83 -3.20 11.26 -4.65
CA ILE A 83 -2.38 10.95 -5.83
C ILE A 83 -0.94 11.32 -5.53
N PRO A 84 0.01 10.36 -5.60
CA PRO A 84 1.43 10.68 -5.44
C PRO A 84 1.89 11.75 -6.42
N GLY A 85 2.69 12.69 -5.94
CA GLY A 85 3.13 13.83 -6.71
C GLY A 85 4.47 14.36 -6.27
N PRO A 86 4.83 15.60 -6.69
CA PRO A 86 6.15 16.17 -6.47
C PRO A 86 6.37 16.76 -5.08
N ARG A 87 5.38 16.70 -4.19
CA ARG A 87 5.53 17.26 -2.85
C ARG A 87 6.55 16.44 -2.06
N LYS A 88 7.54 17.12 -1.51
CA LYS A 88 8.54 16.51 -0.63
C LYS A 88 7.99 16.36 0.78
N LEU A 89 8.29 15.24 1.41
CA LEU A 89 7.95 15.02 2.79
C LEU A 89 8.83 15.89 3.69
N VAL A 90 8.25 16.38 4.77
CA VAL A 90 8.96 17.16 5.78
C VAL A 90 8.75 16.54 7.15
N ASP A 91 9.64 16.84 8.09
CA ASP A 91 9.50 16.36 9.46
C ASP A 91 8.13 16.77 10.03
N GLY A 92 7.47 15.83 10.69
CA GLY A 92 6.15 16.04 11.24
C GLY A 92 5.01 15.62 10.33
N ASP A 93 5.28 15.31 9.07
CA ASP A 93 4.24 14.78 8.18
C ASP A 93 3.79 13.40 8.65
N VAL A 94 2.50 13.18 8.56
CA VAL A 94 1.88 11.86 8.76
C VAL A 94 1.23 11.48 7.45
N LEU A 95 1.47 10.26 6.98
CA LEU A 95 0.92 9.81 5.72
C LEU A 95 0.37 8.40 5.83
N ASN A 96 -0.65 8.12 5.02
CA ASN A 96 -1.17 6.78 4.84
C ASN A 96 -0.77 6.31 3.45
N ILE A 97 -0.15 5.14 3.37
CA ILE A 97 0.16 4.50 2.09
C ILE A 97 -0.75 3.29 1.94
N ASP A 98 -1.56 3.31 0.90
CA ASP A 98 -2.51 2.26 0.58
C ASP A 98 -2.01 1.50 -0.64
N VAL A 99 -1.80 0.21 -0.49
CA VAL A 99 -1.26 -0.66 -1.54
C VAL A 99 -2.28 -1.72 -1.88
N THR A 100 -2.63 -1.81 -3.16
CA THR A 100 -3.46 -2.89 -3.68
C THR A 100 -2.72 -3.53 -4.85
N VAL A 101 -2.50 -4.83 -4.76
CA VAL A 101 -1.82 -5.60 -5.80
C VAL A 101 -2.75 -6.67 -6.36
N ILE A 102 -2.50 -7.04 -7.60
CA ILE A 102 -3.16 -8.18 -8.24
C ILE A 102 -2.07 -9.20 -8.53
N LEU A 103 -2.15 -10.34 -7.85
CA LEU A 103 -1.22 -11.44 -8.02
C LEU A 103 -1.98 -12.67 -8.45
N ASP A 104 -1.65 -13.20 -9.64
CA ASP A 104 -2.33 -14.37 -10.23
C ASP A 104 -3.85 -14.18 -10.30
N GLY A 105 -4.30 -12.95 -10.55
CA GLY A 105 -5.71 -12.61 -10.64
C GLY A 105 -6.39 -12.34 -9.30
N TRP A 106 -5.68 -12.42 -8.19
CA TRP A 106 -6.22 -12.21 -6.85
C TRP A 106 -5.73 -10.89 -6.26
N TYR A 107 -6.63 -10.17 -5.59
CA TYR A 107 -6.33 -8.88 -4.99
C TYR A 107 -5.79 -9.03 -3.59
N GLY A 108 -4.73 -8.27 -3.28
CA GLY A 108 -4.27 -8.06 -1.92
C GLY A 108 -4.27 -6.57 -1.63
N ASP A 109 -4.91 -6.15 -0.55
CA ASP A 109 -5.05 -4.75 -0.20
C ASP A 109 -4.67 -4.55 1.26
N THR A 110 -3.84 -3.55 1.52
CA THR A 110 -3.48 -3.17 2.88
C THR A 110 -2.97 -1.74 2.89
N SER A 111 -3.04 -1.11 4.04
CA SER A 111 -2.52 0.24 4.21
C SER A 111 -1.80 0.36 5.55
N ARG A 112 -0.96 1.37 5.65
CA ARG A 112 -0.21 1.62 6.88
C ARG A 112 0.02 3.11 7.03
N MET A 113 -0.02 3.57 8.28
CA MET A 113 0.33 4.94 8.62
C MET A 113 1.82 5.05 8.87
N TYR A 114 2.39 6.13 8.40
CA TYR A 114 3.80 6.46 8.61
C TYR A 114 3.90 7.90 9.09
N TRP A 115 4.98 8.21 9.79
CA TRP A 115 5.30 9.59 10.11
C TRP A 115 6.76 9.86 9.76
N VAL A 116 7.04 11.13 9.44
CA VAL A 116 8.37 11.56 9.04
C VAL A 116 9.03 12.28 10.22
N GLY A 117 10.20 11.79 10.61
CA GLY A 117 10.90 12.35 11.76
C GLY A 117 10.18 12.05 13.07
N GLU A 118 10.06 13.05 13.94
CA GLU A 118 9.36 12.93 15.23
C GLU A 118 8.01 13.63 15.11
N PRO A 119 6.91 12.89 14.97
CA PRO A 119 5.58 13.51 14.90
C PRO A 119 5.16 14.04 16.26
N SER A 120 4.15 14.93 16.26
CA SER A 120 3.58 15.43 17.50
C SER A 120 2.96 14.28 18.30
N ILE A 121 2.83 14.48 19.62
CA ILE A 121 2.20 13.49 20.50
C ILE A 121 0.78 13.16 20.01
N LYS A 122 0.05 14.17 19.54
CA LYS A 122 -1.30 13.97 19.01
C LYS A 122 -1.31 13.05 17.80
N ALA A 123 -0.38 13.22 16.86
CA ALA A 123 -0.27 12.37 15.70
C ALA A 123 0.11 10.94 16.08
N GLN A 124 1.01 10.76 17.04
CA GLN A 124 1.37 9.45 17.55
C GLN A 124 0.18 8.73 18.18
N ASN A 125 -0.62 9.45 18.96
CA ASN A 125 -1.81 8.88 19.59
C ASN A 125 -2.86 8.45 18.56
N LEU A 126 -3.07 9.26 17.52
CA LEU A 126 -3.99 8.88 16.43
C LEU A 126 -3.52 7.61 15.72
N THR A 127 -2.23 7.50 15.47
CA THR A 127 -1.66 6.33 14.82
C THR A 127 -1.86 5.08 15.67
N ARG A 128 -1.67 5.17 16.97
CA ARG A 128 -1.91 4.04 17.88
C ARG A 128 -3.35 3.59 17.90
N VAL A 129 -4.28 4.54 17.88
CA VAL A 129 -5.71 4.22 17.90
C VAL A 129 -6.12 3.53 16.60
N THR A 130 -5.54 3.94 15.48
CA THR A 130 -5.85 3.36 14.17
C THR A 130 -5.37 1.91 14.05
N TYR A 131 -4.28 1.57 14.69
CA TYR A 131 -3.76 0.21 14.70
C TYR A 131 -4.32 -0.62 15.85
#